data_ddcda03f3e838682cbcf531b56a466e8
#
_entry.id   ddcda03f3e838682cbcf531b56a466e8
#
_cell.length_a   1.000
_cell.length_b   1.000
_cell.length_c   1.000
_cell.angle_alpha   90.00
_cell.angle_beta   90.00
_cell.angle_gamma   90.00
#
_symmetry.space_group_name_H-M   'P 1'
#
loop_
_entity.id
_entity.type
_entity.pdbx_description
1 polymer ?
#
loop_
_entity_poly.entity_id
_entity_poly.type
_entity_poly.pdbx_seq_one_letter_code
_entity_poly.pdbx_strand_id
1 'polypeptide(L)'
;MDTIKSYLESVFVQLPRTSEMQQLKEDMLTNMEDKYLQLKAEGKSENEAIGTVLSEFGNIDEIIEEYNLENETEQEDNDSVPLTETEVENFMQHRTKFGMGIATGVALCILAPAMMLLFQEVSNIFSFTTPEAIDRIDLLSIIPLFFFVAIAVGFFIIFGLKEEQYNLDGKVVILNSSTRIKLDRELKDFKPSFAKAIASGVILCILAPISLLLAIVLLGEDNAWSVIFLLGFVSVGVFLFVFYGILYSTYEKLLSLGDYKPEKVIASKLTDTIAGVVFPLATAVYLFLGFLYNAWGTAWIIFPITGILFAAFSSLYQSFIKTKRRK
;
A
#
# COMPACT_ATOMS: atom_id res chain seq x y z
N MET A 1 -6.00 -34.99 -38.06
CA MET A 1 -6.67 -34.31 -36.92
C MET A 1 -5.72 -34.04 -35.76
N ASP A 2 -4.93 -35.02 -35.32
CA ASP A 2 -4.01 -34.84 -34.17
C ASP A 2 -2.97 -33.74 -34.41
N THR A 3 -2.54 -33.53 -35.66
CA THR A 3 -1.61 -32.47 -36.04
C THR A 3 -2.21 -31.08 -35.81
N ILE A 4 -3.49 -30.86 -36.17
CA ILE A 4 -4.20 -29.58 -35.97
C ILE A 4 -4.35 -29.31 -34.47
N LYS A 5 -4.74 -30.33 -33.67
CA LYS A 5 -4.84 -30.22 -32.23
C LYS A 5 -3.51 -29.87 -31.56
N SER A 6 -2.45 -30.61 -31.94
CA SER A 6 -1.10 -30.36 -31.41
C SER A 6 -0.56 -28.98 -31.75
N TYR A 7 -0.85 -28.49 -32.95
CA TYR A 7 -0.49 -27.16 -33.37
C TYR A 7 -1.20 -26.10 -32.51
N LEU A 8 -2.52 -26.22 -32.39
CA LEU A 8 -3.31 -25.29 -31.58
C LEU A 8 -2.88 -25.31 -30.10
N GLU A 9 -2.60 -26.48 -29.53
CA GLU A 9 -2.06 -26.62 -28.18
C GLU A 9 -0.72 -25.91 -28.03
N SER A 10 0.19 -26.04 -29.00
CA SER A 10 1.51 -25.40 -28.94
C SER A 10 1.44 -23.88 -28.93
N VAL A 11 0.49 -23.30 -29.67
CA VAL A 11 0.29 -21.85 -29.72
C VAL A 11 -0.34 -21.33 -28.42
N PHE A 12 -1.39 -22.02 -27.92
CA PHE A 12 -2.08 -21.62 -26.71
C PHE A 12 -1.33 -21.90 -25.38
N VAL A 13 -0.22 -22.69 -25.42
CA VAL A 13 0.63 -22.94 -24.24
C VAL A 13 1.25 -21.65 -23.68
N GLN A 14 1.54 -20.68 -24.54
CA GLN A 14 2.18 -19.40 -24.18
C GLN A 14 1.17 -18.34 -23.72
N LEU A 15 -0.13 -18.58 -23.84
CA LEU A 15 -1.19 -17.63 -23.52
C LEU A 15 -1.73 -17.81 -22.10
N PRO A 16 -2.28 -16.74 -21.50
CA PRO A 16 -2.88 -16.83 -20.17
C PRO A 16 -4.08 -17.79 -20.17
N ARG A 17 -4.19 -18.61 -19.12
CA ARG A 17 -5.28 -19.60 -18.97
C ARG A 17 -6.54 -18.93 -18.41
N THR A 18 -7.16 -18.04 -19.17
CA THR A 18 -8.45 -17.44 -18.85
C THR A 18 -9.60 -18.26 -19.43
N SER A 19 -10.82 -18.07 -18.93
CA SER A 19 -12.02 -18.71 -19.47
C SER A 19 -12.27 -18.33 -20.92
N GLU A 20 -11.99 -17.06 -21.26
CA GLU A 20 -12.14 -16.52 -22.59
C GLU A 20 -11.14 -17.17 -23.59
N MET A 21 -9.88 -17.36 -23.16
CA MET A 21 -8.86 -18.04 -23.98
C MET A 21 -9.17 -19.53 -24.17
N GLN A 22 -9.78 -20.18 -23.18
CA GLN A 22 -10.25 -21.56 -23.36
C GLN A 22 -11.40 -21.65 -24.35
N GLN A 23 -12.36 -20.73 -24.28
CA GLN A 23 -13.48 -20.66 -25.20
C GLN A 23 -13.01 -20.35 -26.62
N LEU A 24 -12.11 -19.39 -26.80
CA LEU A 24 -11.50 -19.07 -28.10
C LEU A 24 -10.79 -20.30 -28.70
N LYS A 25 -10.03 -21.05 -27.88
CA LYS A 25 -9.36 -22.29 -28.32
C LYS A 25 -10.36 -23.34 -28.79
N GLU A 26 -11.46 -23.53 -28.07
CA GLU A 26 -12.52 -24.50 -28.42
C GLU A 26 -13.24 -24.07 -29.73
N ASP A 27 -13.57 -22.80 -29.87
CA ASP A 27 -14.21 -22.24 -31.07
C ASP A 27 -13.29 -22.38 -32.31
N MET A 28 -12.00 -22.05 -32.16
CA MET A 28 -11.02 -22.21 -33.22
C MET A 28 -10.83 -23.66 -33.60
N LEU A 29 -10.74 -24.58 -32.63
CA LEU A 29 -10.62 -26.00 -32.90
C LEU A 29 -11.83 -26.50 -33.70
N THR A 30 -13.04 -26.10 -33.31
CA THR A 30 -14.28 -26.48 -34.02
C THR A 30 -14.27 -25.96 -35.46
N ASN A 31 -13.92 -24.71 -35.69
CA ASN A 31 -13.85 -24.14 -37.03
C ASN A 31 -12.78 -24.82 -37.91
N MET A 32 -11.61 -25.15 -37.35
CA MET A 32 -10.55 -25.87 -38.05
C MET A 32 -10.97 -27.31 -38.37
N GLU A 33 -11.69 -28.00 -37.48
CA GLU A 33 -12.25 -29.34 -37.71
C GLU A 33 -13.29 -29.33 -38.82
N ASP A 34 -14.20 -28.38 -38.81
CA ASP A 34 -15.24 -28.25 -39.83
C ASP A 34 -14.62 -27.98 -41.23
N LYS A 35 -13.64 -27.08 -41.30
CA LYS A 35 -12.93 -26.80 -42.54
C LYS A 35 -12.16 -28.02 -43.04
N TYR A 36 -11.48 -28.75 -42.17
CA TYR A 36 -10.79 -29.99 -42.52
C TYR A 36 -11.77 -31.04 -43.12
N LEU A 37 -12.92 -31.22 -42.47
CA LEU A 37 -13.95 -32.15 -42.95
C LEU A 37 -14.51 -31.73 -44.29
N GLN A 38 -14.72 -30.43 -44.52
CA GLN A 38 -15.14 -29.89 -45.82
C GLN A 38 -14.12 -30.21 -46.92
N LEU A 39 -12.82 -29.93 -46.70
CA LEU A 39 -11.76 -30.18 -47.66
C LEU A 39 -11.61 -31.69 -47.96
N LYS A 40 -11.82 -32.55 -46.98
CA LYS A 40 -11.86 -34.01 -47.18
C LYS A 40 -13.05 -34.44 -48.04
N ALA A 41 -14.23 -33.84 -47.83
CA ALA A 41 -15.42 -34.12 -48.66
C ALA A 41 -15.23 -33.65 -50.13
N GLU A 42 -14.44 -32.60 -50.35
CA GLU A 42 -14.04 -32.11 -51.68
C GLU A 42 -13.00 -33.01 -52.37
N GLY A 43 -12.51 -34.08 -51.68
CA GLY A 43 -11.60 -35.07 -52.27
C GLY A 43 -10.11 -34.77 -52.13
N LYS A 44 -9.74 -33.77 -51.32
CA LYS A 44 -8.32 -33.46 -51.02
C LYS A 44 -7.65 -34.53 -50.18
N SER A 45 -6.36 -34.72 -50.40
CA SER A 45 -5.54 -35.62 -49.59
C SER A 45 -5.46 -35.12 -48.15
N GLU A 46 -5.17 -35.98 -47.17
CA GLU A 46 -5.08 -35.63 -45.76
C GLU A 46 -4.05 -34.54 -45.49
N ASN A 47 -2.84 -34.66 -46.08
CA ASN A 47 -1.78 -33.69 -45.93
C ASN A 47 -2.11 -32.33 -46.55
N GLU A 48 -2.83 -32.36 -47.69
CA GLU A 48 -3.25 -31.14 -48.38
C GLU A 48 -4.38 -30.41 -47.62
N ALA A 49 -5.32 -31.17 -47.02
CA ALA A 49 -6.37 -30.61 -46.18
C ALA A 49 -5.78 -29.99 -44.92
N ILE A 50 -4.86 -30.69 -44.21
CA ILE A 50 -4.15 -30.15 -43.06
C ILE A 50 -3.36 -28.90 -43.40
N GLY A 51 -2.57 -28.93 -44.47
CA GLY A 51 -1.77 -27.79 -44.92
C GLY A 51 -2.62 -26.57 -45.27
N THR A 52 -3.78 -26.77 -45.91
CA THR A 52 -4.72 -25.67 -46.24
C THR A 52 -5.33 -25.09 -44.99
N VAL A 53 -5.81 -25.93 -44.04
CA VAL A 53 -6.35 -25.46 -42.76
C VAL A 53 -5.31 -24.68 -41.98
N LEU A 54 -4.09 -25.20 -41.82
CA LEU A 54 -3.02 -24.51 -41.11
C LEU A 54 -2.59 -23.21 -41.79
N SER A 55 -2.67 -23.11 -43.13
CA SER A 55 -2.33 -21.88 -43.84
C SER A 55 -3.44 -20.81 -43.78
N GLU A 56 -4.71 -21.22 -43.77
CA GLU A 56 -5.85 -20.30 -43.64
C GLU A 56 -6.00 -19.75 -42.22
N PHE A 57 -5.70 -20.58 -41.22
CA PHE A 57 -5.72 -20.18 -39.80
C PHE A 57 -4.31 -19.86 -39.28
N GLY A 58 -3.29 -19.81 -40.16
CA GLY A 58 -1.88 -19.76 -39.77
C GLY A 58 -1.40 -18.44 -39.23
N ASN A 59 -2.21 -17.41 -39.23
CA ASN A 59 -1.87 -16.12 -38.59
C ASN A 59 -2.61 -15.95 -37.24
N ILE A 60 -2.51 -17.01 -36.43
CA ILE A 60 -3.07 -16.99 -35.08
C ILE A 60 -2.47 -15.84 -34.25
N ASP A 61 -1.23 -15.45 -34.54
CA ASP A 61 -0.60 -14.29 -33.88
C ASP A 61 -1.33 -12.97 -34.17
N GLU A 62 -1.85 -12.78 -35.40
CA GLU A 62 -2.69 -11.62 -35.73
C GLU A 62 -4.06 -11.66 -35.02
N ILE A 63 -4.68 -12.83 -34.93
CA ILE A 63 -5.95 -13.00 -34.21
C ILE A 63 -5.76 -12.76 -32.74
N ILE A 64 -4.64 -13.20 -32.16
CA ILE A 64 -4.28 -12.97 -30.77
C ILE A 64 -3.97 -11.48 -30.54
N GLU A 65 -3.27 -10.83 -31.47
CA GLU A 65 -2.95 -9.41 -31.40
C GLU A 65 -4.22 -8.56 -31.53
N GLU A 66 -5.14 -8.91 -32.45
CA GLU A 66 -6.45 -8.26 -32.59
C GLU A 66 -7.33 -8.47 -31.35
N TYR A 67 -7.35 -9.69 -30.80
CA TYR A 67 -8.07 -10.00 -29.56
C TYR A 67 -7.47 -9.31 -28.32
N ASN A 68 -6.14 -9.18 -28.25
CA ASN A 68 -5.49 -8.41 -27.20
C ASN A 68 -5.73 -6.90 -27.38
N LEU A 69 -5.76 -6.39 -28.62
CA LEU A 69 -6.08 -5.00 -28.93
C LEU A 69 -7.56 -4.67 -28.66
N GLU A 70 -8.51 -5.59 -28.92
CA GLU A 70 -9.92 -5.41 -28.55
C GLU A 70 -10.10 -5.45 -27.04
N ASN A 71 -9.41 -6.34 -26.32
CA ASN A 71 -9.42 -6.37 -24.87
C ASN A 71 -8.63 -5.20 -24.26
N GLU A 72 -7.61 -4.67 -24.91
CA GLU A 72 -6.91 -3.45 -24.49
C GLU A 72 -7.77 -2.19 -24.71
N THR A 73 -8.66 -2.19 -25.72
CA THR A 73 -9.61 -1.08 -25.96
C THR A 73 -10.87 -1.16 -25.08
N GLU A 74 -11.26 -2.33 -24.58
CA GLU A 74 -12.37 -2.49 -23.63
C GLU A 74 -11.95 -2.51 -22.17
N GLN A 75 -10.68 -2.78 -21.89
CA GLN A 75 -10.07 -2.63 -20.56
C GLN A 75 -8.64 -2.13 -20.74
N GLU A 76 -8.41 -0.85 -20.91
CA GLU A 76 -7.31 -0.21 -20.22
C GLU A 76 -7.54 -0.50 -18.73
N ASP A 77 -7.14 -1.68 -18.30
CA ASP A 77 -6.95 -1.97 -16.88
C ASP A 77 -5.70 -1.18 -16.46
N ASN A 78 -5.87 0.17 -16.46
CA ASN A 78 -4.95 1.15 -15.92
C ASN A 78 -4.63 0.86 -14.44
N ASP A 79 -5.18 -0.22 -13.92
CA ASP A 79 -5.17 -0.63 -12.53
C ASP A 79 -4.16 -1.74 -12.24
N SER A 80 -3.53 -2.34 -13.27
CA SER A 80 -2.54 -3.40 -13.08
C SER A 80 -1.16 -3.01 -13.61
N VAL A 81 -0.12 -3.34 -12.82
CA VAL A 81 1.28 -3.07 -13.17
C VAL A 81 2.06 -4.38 -13.12
N PRO A 82 2.53 -4.89 -14.27
CA PRO A 82 3.46 -6.00 -14.27
C PRO A 82 4.83 -5.52 -13.78
N LEU A 83 5.42 -6.22 -12.81
CA LEU A 83 6.76 -5.92 -12.30
C LEU A 83 7.70 -7.09 -12.59
N THR A 84 8.87 -6.76 -13.13
CA THR A 84 9.99 -7.68 -13.28
C THR A 84 10.68 -7.94 -11.93
N GLU A 85 11.47 -9.01 -11.82
CA GLU A 85 12.21 -9.33 -10.59
C GLU A 85 13.14 -8.18 -10.16
N THR A 86 13.83 -7.54 -11.11
CA THR A 86 14.71 -6.41 -10.86
C THR A 86 13.97 -5.17 -10.35
N GLU A 87 12.78 -4.91 -10.87
CA GLU A 87 11.93 -3.80 -10.40
C GLU A 87 11.41 -4.05 -8.99
N VAL A 88 11.05 -5.29 -8.67
CA VAL A 88 10.65 -5.70 -7.31
C VAL A 88 11.81 -5.51 -6.33
N GLU A 89 13.03 -5.93 -6.67
CA GLU A 89 14.22 -5.74 -5.82
C GLU A 89 14.53 -4.25 -5.60
N ASN A 90 14.48 -3.43 -6.66
CA ASN A 90 14.66 -1.98 -6.58
C ASN A 90 13.58 -1.33 -5.70
N PHE A 91 12.33 -1.75 -5.86
CA PHE A 91 11.22 -1.26 -5.06
C PHE A 91 11.41 -1.62 -3.57
N MET A 92 11.78 -2.86 -3.26
CA MET A 92 12.05 -3.30 -1.89
C MET A 92 13.21 -2.52 -1.24
N GLN A 93 14.31 -2.29 -1.98
CA GLN A 93 15.43 -1.48 -1.50
C GLN A 93 15.01 -0.02 -1.26
N HIS A 94 14.23 0.55 -2.18
CA HIS A 94 13.68 1.89 -2.00
C HIS A 94 12.80 1.97 -0.75
N ARG A 95 11.85 1.04 -0.60
CA ARG A 95 10.93 0.99 0.55
C ARG A 95 11.65 0.79 1.88
N THR A 96 12.75 0.05 1.90
CA THR A 96 13.60 -0.08 3.10
C THR A 96 14.23 1.25 3.50
N LYS A 97 14.79 1.99 2.53
CA LYS A 97 15.36 3.33 2.77
C LYS A 97 14.29 4.34 3.17
N PHE A 98 13.14 4.32 2.48
CA PHE A 98 11.98 5.13 2.81
C PHE A 98 11.50 4.87 4.23
N GLY A 99 11.28 3.61 4.59
CA GLY A 99 10.85 3.20 5.93
C GLY A 99 11.81 3.65 7.02
N MET A 100 13.14 3.53 6.80
CA MET A 100 14.17 4.02 7.71
C MET A 100 14.09 5.54 7.86
N GLY A 101 13.96 6.28 6.75
CA GLY A 101 13.87 7.74 6.77
C GLY A 101 12.62 8.24 7.51
N ILE A 102 11.45 7.69 7.20
CA ILE A 102 10.18 8.06 7.86
C ILE A 102 10.20 7.69 9.34
N ALA A 103 10.63 6.46 9.70
CA ALA A 103 10.72 6.04 11.08
C ALA A 103 11.67 6.94 11.90
N THR A 104 12.82 7.32 11.32
CA THR A 104 13.77 8.26 11.94
C THR A 104 13.15 9.64 12.10
N GLY A 105 12.48 10.16 11.08
CA GLY A 105 11.78 11.45 11.16
C GLY A 105 10.72 11.48 12.27
N VAL A 106 9.89 10.44 12.37
CA VAL A 106 8.88 10.31 13.44
C VAL A 106 9.54 10.22 14.83
N ALA A 107 10.60 9.42 14.97
CA ALA A 107 11.35 9.30 16.22
C ALA A 107 11.94 10.65 16.64
N LEU A 108 12.50 11.44 15.72
CA LEU A 108 13.02 12.78 15.99
C LEU A 108 11.92 13.76 16.43
N CYS A 109 10.72 13.69 15.83
CA CYS A 109 9.59 14.50 16.28
C CYS A 109 9.20 14.19 17.74
N ILE A 110 9.24 12.91 18.14
CA ILE A 110 8.94 12.48 19.52
C ILE A 110 10.07 12.89 20.48
N LEU A 111 11.32 12.84 20.02
CA LEU A 111 12.48 13.23 20.81
C LEU A 111 12.66 14.76 20.91
N ALA A 112 12.09 15.55 20.01
CA ALA A 112 12.26 17.00 20.00
C ALA A 112 11.90 17.68 21.35
N PRO A 113 10.72 17.42 21.97
CA PRO A 113 10.43 17.95 23.29
C PRO A 113 11.33 17.35 24.40
N ALA A 114 11.79 16.10 24.26
CA ALA A 114 12.77 15.54 25.20
C ALA A 114 14.11 16.28 25.17
N MET A 115 14.56 16.71 23.96
CA MET A 115 15.79 17.49 23.81
C MET A 115 15.66 18.90 24.36
N MET A 116 14.46 19.49 24.29
CA MET A 116 14.17 20.76 24.97
C MET A 116 14.33 20.62 26.48
N LEU A 117 13.69 19.60 27.08
CA LEU A 117 13.78 19.31 28.49
C LEU A 117 15.21 18.98 28.96
N LEU A 118 15.91 18.19 28.14
CA LEU A 118 17.31 17.84 28.40
C LEU A 118 18.20 19.11 28.45
N PHE A 119 17.97 20.05 27.55
CA PHE A 119 18.70 21.33 27.52
C PHE A 119 18.46 22.14 28.81
N GLN A 120 17.21 22.20 29.29
CA GLN A 120 16.84 22.84 30.57
C GLN A 120 17.55 22.18 31.73
N GLU A 121 17.48 20.84 31.85
CA GLU A 121 18.10 20.10 32.95
C GLU A 121 19.63 20.26 32.97
N VAL A 122 20.29 20.13 31.81
CA VAL A 122 21.73 20.33 31.71
C VAL A 122 22.13 21.76 32.09
N SER A 123 21.34 22.75 31.68
CA SER A 123 21.59 24.15 32.01
C SER A 123 21.44 24.41 33.52
N ASN A 124 20.47 23.76 34.21
CA ASN A 124 20.29 23.86 35.63
C ASN A 124 21.49 23.27 36.42
N ILE A 125 22.08 22.17 35.93
CA ILE A 125 23.28 21.56 36.54
C ILE A 125 24.48 22.52 36.51
N PHE A 126 24.61 23.33 35.43
CA PHE A 126 25.72 24.32 35.29
C PHE A 126 25.49 25.63 36.06
N SER A 127 24.46 25.72 36.91
CA SER A 127 24.24 26.79 37.89
C SER A 127 24.16 28.21 37.35
N PHE A 128 23.18 28.48 36.52
CA PHE A 128 22.76 29.87 36.25
C PHE A 128 21.75 30.27 37.31
N THR A 129 22.22 30.97 38.34
CA THR A 129 21.44 31.19 39.60
C THR A 129 20.67 32.50 39.62
N THR A 130 20.70 33.34 38.59
CA THR A 130 19.90 34.56 38.56
C THR A 130 18.55 34.32 37.85
N PRO A 131 17.43 34.90 38.37
CA PRO A 131 16.11 34.78 37.77
C PRO A 131 16.11 35.16 36.28
N GLU A 132 16.82 36.21 35.88
CA GLU A 132 16.95 36.66 34.51
C GLU A 132 17.67 35.61 33.63
N ALA A 133 18.61 34.87 34.18
CA ALA A 133 19.30 33.78 33.46
C ALA A 133 18.39 32.58 33.23
N ILE A 134 17.53 32.25 34.17
CA ILE A 134 16.53 31.15 34.06
C ILE A 134 15.57 31.46 32.92
N ASP A 135 14.97 32.67 32.89
CA ASP A 135 14.04 33.08 31.81
C ASP A 135 14.69 33.01 30.43
N ARG A 136 15.97 33.37 30.34
CA ARG A 136 16.74 33.26 29.05
C ARG A 136 17.02 31.82 28.68
N ILE A 137 17.29 30.92 29.63
CA ILE A 137 17.53 29.50 29.37
C ILE A 137 16.24 28.84 28.89
N ASP A 138 15.10 29.15 29.51
CA ASP A 138 13.80 28.64 29.09
C ASP A 138 13.48 29.05 27.65
N LEU A 139 13.77 30.29 27.28
CA LEU A 139 13.62 30.75 25.88
C LEU A 139 14.59 30.05 24.93
N LEU A 140 15.85 29.86 25.34
CA LEU A 140 16.87 29.19 24.51
C LEU A 140 16.61 27.69 24.36
N SER A 141 15.94 27.05 25.32
CA SER A 141 15.59 25.62 25.29
C SER A 141 14.64 25.26 24.14
N ILE A 142 13.93 26.23 23.58
CA ILE A 142 13.07 26.05 22.42
C ILE A 142 13.90 25.79 21.13
N ILE A 143 15.16 26.24 21.09
CA ILE A 143 16.01 26.06 19.90
C ILE A 143 16.26 24.60 19.56
N PRO A 144 16.69 23.71 20.47
CA PRO A 144 16.81 22.27 20.21
C PRO A 144 15.52 21.65 19.68
N LEU A 145 14.36 22.02 20.22
CA LEU A 145 13.06 21.50 19.76
C LEU A 145 12.85 21.80 18.27
N PHE A 146 12.96 23.07 17.87
CA PHE A 146 12.79 23.45 16.45
C PHE A 146 13.88 22.86 15.55
N PHE A 147 15.09 22.71 16.04
CA PHE A 147 16.19 22.10 15.29
C PHE A 147 15.88 20.62 14.95
N PHE A 148 15.44 19.82 15.94
CA PHE A 148 15.08 18.42 15.70
C PHE A 148 13.84 18.29 14.83
N VAL A 149 12.83 19.15 15.01
CA VAL A 149 11.65 19.18 14.13
C VAL A 149 12.02 19.54 12.69
N ALA A 150 12.92 20.53 12.49
CA ALA A 150 13.36 20.89 11.15
C ALA A 150 14.10 19.74 10.44
N ILE A 151 14.95 19.00 11.15
CA ILE A 151 15.60 17.80 10.63
C ILE A 151 14.53 16.73 10.28
N ALA A 152 13.57 16.48 11.15
CA ALA A 152 12.50 15.51 10.92
C ALA A 152 11.68 15.86 9.68
N VAL A 153 11.30 17.13 9.51
CA VAL A 153 10.59 17.62 8.32
C VAL A 153 11.46 17.46 7.07
N GLY A 154 12.77 17.72 7.15
CA GLY A 154 13.71 17.45 6.07
C GLY A 154 13.70 15.97 5.64
N PHE A 155 13.69 15.03 6.58
CA PHE A 155 13.54 13.60 6.29
C PHE A 155 12.23 13.30 5.57
N PHE A 156 11.10 13.82 6.05
CA PHE A 156 9.79 13.59 5.42
C PHE A 156 9.73 14.10 3.98
N ILE A 157 10.29 15.28 3.73
CA ILE A 157 10.32 15.86 2.38
C ILE A 157 11.22 15.04 1.46
N ILE A 158 12.46 14.73 1.89
CA ILE A 158 13.42 14.01 1.04
C ILE A 158 12.93 12.61 0.70
N PHE A 159 12.41 11.88 1.66
CA PHE A 159 11.93 10.52 1.44
C PHE A 159 10.54 10.50 0.82
N GLY A 160 9.65 11.44 1.15
CA GLY A 160 8.32 11.56 0.56
C GLY A 160 8.35 11.87 -0.94
N LEU A 161 9.19 12.82 -1.39
CA LEU A 161 9.34 13.13 -2.82
C LEU A 161 9.89 11.95 -3.63
N LYS A 162 10.75 11.13 -3.04
CA LYS A 162 11.27 9.93 -3.70
C LYS A 162 10.22 8.83 -3.82
N GLU A 163 9.26 8.77 -2.90
CA GLU A 163 8.17 7.79 -2.93
C GLU A 163 7.24 8.01 -4.12
N GLU A 164 7.03 9.25 -4.55
CA GLU A 164 6.17 9.59 -5.68
C GLU A 164 6.59 8.89 -6.98
N GLN A 165 7.90 8.65 -7.17
CA GLN A 165 8.44 7.95 -8.34
C GLN A 165 8.11 6.44 -8.35
N TYR A 166 7.81 5.87 -7.19
CA TYR A 166 7.51 4.45 -7.02
C TYR A 166 6.04 4.21 -6.65
N ASN A 167 5.16 5.17 -6.98
CA ASN A 167 3.77 5.12 -6.57
C ASN A 167 3.00 4.00 -7.29
N LEU A 168 2.69 2.94 -6.52
CA LEU A 168 1.83 1.82 -6.91
C LEU A 168 0.45 1.92 -6.23
N ASP A 169 0.05 3.11 -5.72
CA ASP A 169 -1.22 3.25 -5.01
C ASP A 169 -2.40 3.12 -5.97
N GLY A 170 -3.38 2.34 -5.55
CA GLY A 170 -4.54 2.04 -6.37
C GLY A 170 -4.26 1.12 -7.57
N LYS A 171 -3.07 0.51 -7.67
CA LYS A 171 -2.71 -0.42 -8.73
C LYS A 171 -2.56 -1.84 -8.20
N VAL A 172 -2.96 -2.81 -9.00
CA VAL A 172 -2.77 -4.23 -8.71
C VAL A 172 -1.43 -4.67 -9.29
N VAL A 173 -0.56 -5.23 -8.44
CA VAL A 173 0.76 -5.71 -8.88
C VAL A 173 0.63 -7.12 -9.47
N ILE A 174 1.11 -7.31 -10.69
CA ILE A 174 1.21 -8.61 -11.35
C ILE A 174 2.66 -9.06 -11.31
N LEU A 175 2.91 -10.21 -10.69
CA LEU A 175 4.24 -10.80 -10.57
C LEU A 175 4.32 -12.10 -11.36
N ASN A 176 5.48 -12.35 -11.97
CA ASN A 176 5.80 -13.67 -12.50
C ASN A 176 5.79 -14.73 -11.36
N SER A 177 5.42 -15.96 -11.69
CA SER A 177 5.29 -17.07 -10.72
C SER A 177 6.56 -17.32 -9.91
N SER A 178 7.74 -17.22 -10.54
CA SER A 178 9.04 -17.37 -9.87
C SER A 178 9.30 -16.28 -8.83
N THR A 179 9.08 -15.01 -9.20
CA THR A 179 9.24 -13.84 -8.33
C THR A 179 8.25 -13.88 -7.16
N ARG A 180 7.01 -14.29 -7.44
CA ARG A 180 5.98 -14.43 -6.40
C ARG A 180 6.36 -15.48 -5.35
N ILE A 181 6.87 -16.65 -5.78
CA ILE A 181 7.30 -17.72 -4.86
C ILE A 181 8.51 -17.27 -4.02
N LYS A 182 9.48 -16.56 -4.63
CA LYS A 182 10.65 -15.99 -3.94
C LYS A 182 10.19 -15.02 -2.85
N LEU A 183 9.32 -14.07 -3.21
CA LEU A 183 8.82 -13.03 -2.31
C LEU A 183 7.95 -13.59 -1.17
N ASP A 184 7.13 -14.62 -1.44
CA ASP A 184 6.34 -15.31 -0.39
C ASP A 184 7.24 -16.01 0.62
N ARG A 185 8.36 -16.58 0.18
CA ARG A 185 9.37 -17.16 1.06
C ARG A 185 10.04 -16.09 1.92
N GLU A 186 10.48 -14.99 1.31
CA GLU A 186 11.07 -13.86 2.02
C GLU A 186 10.10 -13.27 3.06
N LEU A 187 8.82 -13.13 2.73
CA LEU A 187 7.80 -12.70 3.69
C LEU A 187 7.67 -13.68 4.86
N LYS A 188 7.71 -15.00 4.60
CA LYS A 188 7.66 -16.01 5.66
C LYS A 188 8.85 -15.92 6.61
N ASP A 189 10.04 -15.66 6.08
CA ASP A 189 11.27 -15.48 6.85
C ASP A 189 11.30 -14.13 7.60
N PHE A 190 10.63 -13.11 7.07
CA PHE A 190 10.50 -11.79 7.69
C PHE A 190 9.46 -11.74 8.82
N LYS A 191 8.36 -12.51 8.73
CA LYS A 191 7.28 -12.52 9.72
C LYS A 191 7.74 -12.69 11.18
N PRO A 192 8.66 -13.59 11.53
CA PRO A 192 9.16 -13.70 12.90
C PRO A 192 9.90 -12.44 13.38
N SER A 193 10.67 -11.80 12.50
CA SER A 193 11.37 -10.55 12.81
C SER A 193 10.40 -9.38 13.00
N PHE A 194 9.37 -9.29 12.16
CA PHE A 194 8.27 -8.35 12.31
C PHE A 194 7.56 -8.55 13.67
N ALA A 195 7.17 -9.78 13.99
CA ALA A 195 6.49 -10.08 15.26
C ALA A 195 7.34 -9.69 16.48
N LYS A 196 8.66 -9.99 16.45
CA LYS A 196 9.60 -9.59 17.52
C LYS A 196 9.70 -8.07 17.63
N ALA A 197 9.79 -7.36 16.52
CA ALA A 197 9.88 -5.89 16.52
C ALA A 197 8.61 -5.25 17.08
N ILE A 198 7.43 -5.73 16.66
CA ILE A 198 6.15 -5.24 17.20
C ILE A 198 6.04 -5.56 18.71
N ALA A 199 6.35 -6.78 19.13
CA ALA A 199 6.34 -7.14 20.55
C ALA A 199 7.30 -6.27 21.39
N SER A 200 8.52 -6.04 20.89
CA SER A 200 9.49 -5.16 21.56
C SER A 200 9.00 -3.71 21.64
N GLY A 201 8.41 -3.20 20.55
CA GLY A 201 7.82 -1.86 20.54
C GLY A 201 6.68 -1.69 21.54
N VAL A 202 5.78 -2.70 21.64
CA VAL A 202 4.70 -2.71 22.64
C VAL A 202 5.26 -2.73 24.06
N ILE A 203 6.25 -3.58 24.33
CA ILE A 203 6.92 -3.65 25.64
C ILE A 203 7.53 -2.30 26.00
N LEU A 204 8.23 -1.64 25.07
CA LEU A 204 8.81 -0.31 25.30
C LEU A 204 7.74 0.74 25.60
N CYS A 205 6.63 0.73 24.86
CA CYS A 205 5.51 1.64 25.11
C CYS A 205 4.83 1.42 26.48
N ILE A 206 4.80 0.17 26.97
CA ILE A 206 4.28 -0.16 28.31
C ILE A 206 5.30 0.22 29.39
N LEU A 207 6.60 0.06 29.13
CA LEU A 207 7.65 0.46 30.06
C LEU A 207 7.80 1.97 30.17
N ALA A 208 7.39 2.74 29.16
CA ALA A 208 7.50 4.19 29.17
C ALA A 208 6.79 4.86 30.37
N PRO A 209 5.50 4.64 30.66
CA PRO A 209 4.85 5.19 31.84
C PRO A 209 5.42 4.61 33.15
N ILE A 210 5.90 3.37 33.15
CA ILE A 210 6.56 2.77 34.31
C ILE A 210 7.86 3.52 34.61
N SER A 211 8.65 3.82 33.57
CA SER A 211 9.90 4.59 33.72
C SER A 211 9.64 6.01 34.26
N LEU A 212 8.55 6.64 33.78
CA LEU A 212 8.12 7.95 34.31
C LEU A 212 7.81 7.89 35.79
N LEU A 213 6.95 6.95 36.21
CA LEU A 213 6.59 6.78 37.64
C LEU A 213 7.81 6.46 38.50
N LEU A 214 8.68 5.58 38.05
CA LEU A 214 9.91 5.23 38.75
C LEU A 214 10.86 6.44 38.89
N ALA A 215 11.00 7.22 37.82
CA ALA A 215 11.83 8.43 37.88
C ALA A 215 11.27 9.48 38.85
N ILE A 216 9.96 9.69 38.88
CA ILE A 216 9.31 10.59 39.88
C ILE A 216 9.61 10.13 41.29
N VAL A 217 9.49 8.83 41.59
CA VAL A 217 9.75 8.28 42.93
C VAL A 217 11.22 8.42 43.34
N LEU A 218 12.16 8.20 42.39
CA LEU A 218 13.60 8.19 42.70
C LEU A 218 14.24 9.58 42.66
N LEU A 219 13.76 10.48 41.76
CA LEU A 219 14.41 11.76 41.49
C LEU A 219 13.57 12.97 41.93
N GLY A 220 12.31 12.77 42.34
CA GLY A 220 11.36 13.81 42.71
C GLY A 220 10.45 14.29 41.59
N GLU A 221 9.39 15.03 41.96
CA GLU A 221 8.36 15.50 41.01
C GLU A 221 8.85 16.66 40.11
N ASP A 222 9.76 17.47 40.61
CA ASP A 222 10.26 18.68 39.92
C ASP A 222 11.35 18.35 38.86
N ASN A 223 11.46 17.11 38.41
CA ASN A 223 12.54 16.62 37.58
C ASN A 223 12.08 16.23 36.21
N ALA A 224 12.65 16.86 35.15
CA ALA A 224 12.28 16.57 33.77
C ALA A 224 12.80 15.20 33.23
N TRP A 225 13.73 14.55 33.96
CA TRP A 225 14.24 13.22 33.55
C TRP A 225 13.14 12.18 33.42
N SER A 226 12.07 12.27 34.19
CA SER A 226 10.89 11.39 34.15
C SER A 226 10.23 11.41 32.74
N VAL A 227 10.04 12.59 32.18
CA VAL A 227 9.45 12.80 30.86
C VAL A 227 10.43 12.46 29.75
N ILE A 228 11.73 12.75 29.95
CA ILE A 228 12.79 12.41 28.97
C ILE A 228 12.87 10.89 28.77
N PHE A 229 12.86 10.09 29.85
CA PHE A 229 12.85 8.63 29.74
C PHE A 229 11.59 8.10 29.08
N LEU A 230 10.41 8.62 29.43
CA LEU A 230 9.15 8.25 28.79
C LEU A 230 9.23 8.48 27.27
N LEU A 231 9.60 9.68 26.84
CA LEU A 231 9.70 10.02 25.41
C LEU A 231 10.77 9.20 24.69
N GLY A 232 11.86 8.86 25.36
CA GLY A 232 12.90 7.99 24.84
C GLY A 232 12.37 6.58 24.52
N PHE A 233 11.70 5.94 25.48
CA PHE A 233 11.09 4.62 25.27
C PHE A 233 10.02 4.64 24.17
N VAL A 234 9.13 5.64 24.19
CA VAL A 234 8.09 5.80 23.16
C VAL A 234 8.70 6.00 21.80
N SER A 235 9.74 6.82 21.67
CA SER A 235 10.42 7.09 20.40
C SER A 235 10.98 5.81 19.76
N VAL A 236 11.66 4.97 20.54
CA VAL A 236 12.20 3.69 20.06
C VAL A 236 11.06 2.73 19.68
N GLY A 237 10.01 2.64 20.51
CA GLY A 237 8.85 1.81 20.24
C GLY A 237 8.15 2.19 18.92
N VAL A 238 7.91 3.48 18.74
CA VAL A 238 7.27 4.01 17.51
C VAL A 238 8.16 3.85 16.28
N PHE A 239 9.49 4.04 16.43
CA PHE A 239 10.43 3.74 15.34
C PHE A 239 10.28 2.31 14.84
N LEU A 240 10.23 1.33 15.75
CA LEU A 240 10.04 -0.07 15.38
C LEU A 240 8.70 -0.30 14.67
N PHE A 241 7.62 0.28 15.17
CA PHE A 241 6.30 0.15 14.53
C PHE A 241 6.27 0.71 13.12
N VAL A 242 6.81 1.91 12.92
CA VAL A 242 6.80 2.57 11.61
C VAL A 242 7.70 1.82 10.63
N PHE A 243 8.94 1.51 11.01
CA PHE A 243 9.89 0.86 10.11
C PHE A 243 9.41 -0.54 9.68
N TYR A 244 9.13 -1.41 10.64
CA TYR A 244 8.68 -2.77 10.34
C TYR A 244 7.28 -2.81 9.72
N GLY A 245 6.41 -1.86 10.09
CA GLY A 245 5.08 -1.70 9.50
C GLY A 245 5.15 -1.36 8.01
N ILE A 246 6.02 -0.41 7.61
CA ILE A 246 6.23 -0.06 6.20
C ILE A 246 6.77 -1.26 5.42
N LEU A 247 7.75 -1.99 5.95
CA LEU A 247 8.29 -3.17 5.28
C LEU A 247 7.23 -4.26 5.10
N TYR A 248 6.47 -4.57 6.14
CA TYR A 248 5.41 -5.58 6.09
C TYR A 248 4.32 -5.20 5.09
N SER A 249 3.86 -3.95 5.11
CA SER A 249 2.91 -3.41 4.14
C SER A 249 3.43 -3.49 2.70
N THR A 250 4.75 -3.34 2.50
CA THR A 250 5.38 -3.47 1.18
C THR A 250 5.27 -4.90 0.64
N TYR A 251 5.53 -5.91 1.47
CA TYR A 251 5.33 -7.31 1.08
C TYR A 251 3.86 -7.61 0.77
N GLU A 252 2.92 -7.11 1.59
CA GLU A 252 1.49 -7.28 1.34
C GLU A 252 1.05 -6.63 0.03
N LYS A 253 1.58 -5.44 -0.29
CA LYS A 253 1.31 -4.72 -1.53
C LYS A 253 1.80 -5.48 -2.75
N LEU A 254 3.06 -5.92 -2.76
CA LEU A 254 3.66 -6.67 -3.87
C LEU A 254 2.99 -8.04 -4.10
N LEU A 255 2.63 -8.74 -3.04
CA LEU A 255 1.97 -10.04 -3.11
C LEU A 255 0.44 -9.94 -3.28
N SER A 256 -0.11 -8.73 -3.32
CA SER A 256 -1.55 -8.45 -3.38
C SER A 256 -2.31 -9.16 -2.24
N LEU A 257 -1.81 -9.04 -1.02
CA LEU A 257 -2.39 -9.62 0.19
C LEU A 257 -3.18 -8.58 1.01
N GLY A 258 -3.96 -9.04 1.96
CA GLY A 258 -4.61 -8.17 2.94
C GLY A 258 -5.53 -7.12 2.31
N ASP A 259 -5.17 -5.84 2.45
CA ASP A 259 -5.91 -4.71 1.91
C ASP A 259 -5.54 -4.41 0.44
N TYR A 260 -4.44 -4.97 -0.05
CA TYR A 260 -3.99 -4.84 -1.44
C TYR A 260 -4.53 -5.93 -2.38
N LYS A 261 -5.52 -6.72 -1.96
CA LYS A 261 -6.21 -7.65 -2.85
C LYS A 261 -6.87 -6.91 -4.00
N PRO A 262 -6.82 -7.44 -5.25
CA PRO A 262 -7.39 -6.77 -6.42
C PRO A 262 -8.83 -6.30 -6.22
N GLU A 263 -9.65 -7.13 -5.56
CA GLU A 263 -11.05 -6.81 -5.26
C GLU A 263 -11.19 -5.59 -4.34
N LYS A 264 -10.29 -5.44 -3.35
CA LYS A 264 -10.30 -4.31 -2.42
C LYS A 264 -9.72 -3.05 -3.06
N VAL A 265 -8.67 -3.18 -3.85
CA VAL A 265 -8.05 -2.05 -4.55
C VAL A 265 -9.04 -1.40 -5.51
N ILE A 266 -9.77 -2.22 -6.31
CA ILE A 266 -10.80 -1.71 -7.21
C ILE A 266 -11.97 -1.10 -6.43
N ALA A 267 -12.38 -1.75 -5.33
CA ALA A 267 -13.44 -1.23 -4.47
C ALA A 267 -13.05 0.09 -3.81
N SER A 268 -11.80 0.23 -3.35
CA SER A 268 -11.33 1.44 -2.68
C SER A 268 -11.32 2.63 -3.63
N LYS A 269 -10.91 2.50 -4.88
CA LYS A 269 -10.91 3.60 -5.87
C LYS A 269 -12.27 4.29 -5.99
N LEU A 270 -13.34 3.50 -6.19
CA LEU A 270 -14.68 4.07 -6.27
C LEU A 270 -15.11 4.68 -4.94
N THR A 271 -14.81 3.99 -3.84
CA THR A 271 -15.12 4.46 -2.49
C THR A 271 -14.41 5.77 -2.20
N ASP A 272 -13.13 5.91 -2.55
CA ASP A 272 -12.33 7.12 -2.36
C ASP A 272 -12.85 8.28 -3.23
N THR A 273 -13.24 8.00 -4.47
CA THR A 273 -13.87 8.99 -5.36
C THR A 273 -15.17 9.51 -4.77
N ILE A 274 -16.02 8.62 -4.25
CA ILE A 274 -17.29 9.01 -3.60
C ILE A 274 -17.03 9.77 -2.30
N ALA A 275 -16.03 9.35 -1.50
CA ALA A 275 -15.61 10.05 -0.30
C ALA A 275 -15.18 11.50 -0.61
N GLY A 276 -14.42 11.69 -1.69
CA GLY A 276 -13.99 13.00 -2.19
C GLY A 276 -15.13 13.96 -2.54
N VAL A 277 -16.34 13.47 -2.73
CA VAL A 277 -17.54 14.28 -2.97
C VAL A 277 -18.39 14.40 -1.70
N VAL A 278 -18.64 13.30 -1.01
CA VAL A 278 -19.55 13.22 0.13
C VAL A 278 -19.07 14.04 1.33
N PHE A 279 -17.77 13.96 1.68
CA PHE A 279 -17.24 14.69 2.84
C PHE A 279 -17.15 16.21 2.63
N PRO A 280 -16.71 16.74 1.49
CA PRO A 280 -16.80 18.17 1.21
C PRO A 280 -18.24 18.68 1.20
N LEU A 281 -19.20 17.89 0.65
CA LEU A 281 -20.62 18.24 0.68
C LEU A 281 -21.16 18.30 2.11
N ALA A 282 -20.84 17.32 2.96
CA ALA A 282 -21.19 17.33 4.37
C ALA A 282 -20.60 18.56 5.09
N THR A 283 -19.36 18.94 4.76
CA THR A 283 -18.73 20.16 5.29
C THR A 283 -19.45 21.41 4.82
N ALA A 284 -19.85 21.50 3.55
CA ALA A 284 -20.62 22.62 3.03
C ALA A 284 -21.98 22.77 3.73
N VAL A 285 -22.68 21.65 3.97
CA VAL A 285 -23.95 21.65 4.73
C VAL A 285 -23.73 22.07 6.17
N TYR A 286 -22.66 21.61 6.83
CA TYR A 286 -22.30 22.02 8.17
C TYR A 286 -22.06 23.53 8.26
N LEU A 287 -21.29 24.09 7.33
CA LEU A 287 -21.00 25.54 7.29
C LEU A 287 -22.29 26.34 7.00
N PHE A 288 -23.12 25.85 6.07
CA PHE A 288 -24.39 26.48 5.75
C PHE A 288 -25.31 26.58 6.98
N LEU A 289 -25.48 25.50 7.73
CA LEU A 289 -26.29 25.48 8.95
C LEU A 289 -25.66 26.33 10.06
N GLY A 290 -24.34 26.31 10.19
CA GLY A 290 -23.60 27.11 11.15
C GLY A 290 -23.78 28.62 10.93
N PHE A 291 -23.59 29.09 9.70
CA PHE A 291 -23.67 30.51 9.37
C PHE A 291 -25.11 31.06 9.26
N LEU A 292 -26.02 30.30 8.67
CA LEU A 292 -27.40 30.79 8.46
C LEU A 292 -28.30 30.57 9.66
N TYR A 293 -28.12 29.48 10.39
CA TYR A 293 -28.99 29.10 11.51
C TYR A 293 -28.31 29.15 12.88
N ASN A 294 -27.05 29.61 12.93
CA ASN A 294 -26.23 29.65 14.15
C ASN A 294 -26.18 28.28 14.90
N ALA A 295 -26.26 27.19 14.16
CA ALA A 295 -26.41 25.82 14.68
C ALA A 295 -25.08 25.08 14.88
N TRP A 296 -23.98 25.79 15.18
CA TRP A 296 -22.64 25.24 15.34
C TRP A 296 -22.57 24.06 16.33
N GLY A 297 -23.30 24.17 17.45
CA GLY A 297 -23.27 23.17 18.53
C GLY A 297 -24.02 21.88 18.20
N THR A 298 -24.93 21.87 17.23
CA THR A 298 -25.73 20.69 16.85
C THR A 298 -25.41 20.16 15.47
N ALA A 299 -24.99 21.03 14.54
CA ALA A 299 -24.71 20.67 13.16
C ALA A 299 -23.52 19.72 12.98
N TRP A 300 -22.58 19.64 13.94
CA TRP A 300 -21.43 18.73 13.90
C TRP A 300 -21.83 17.24 13.79
N ILE A 301 -23.06 16.89 14.20
CA ILE A 301 -23.63 15.54 14.12
C ILE A 301 -23.70 15.02 12.67
N ILE A 302 -23.65 15.92 11.68
CA ILE A 302 -23.59 15.56 10.27
C ILE A 302 -22.38 14.67 9.96
N PHE A 303 -21.22 14.95 10.55
CA PHE A 303 -20.00 14.19 10.29
C PHE A 303 -20.08 12.73 10.76
N PRO A 304 -20.48 12.42 12.02
CA PRO A 304 -20.69 11.05 12.44
C PRO A 304 -21.75 10.30 11.60
N ILE A 305 -22.86 10.96 11.29
CA ILE A 305 -23.92 10.34 10.45
C ILE A 305 -23.40 10.04 9.06
N THR A 306 -22.75 10.99 8.41
CA THR A 306 -22.14 10.80 7.09
C THR A 306 -21.09 9.69 7.13
N GLY A 307 -20.27 9.62 8.16
CA GLY A 307 -19.28 8.56 8.36
C GLY A 307 -19.91 7.17 8.47
N ILE A 308 -20.97 7.02 9.26
CA ILE A 308 -21.67 5.73 9.42
C ILE A 308 -22.35 5.32 8.10
N LEU A 309 -23.03 6.20 7.42
CA LEU A 309 -23.69 5.93 6.13
C LEU A 309 -22.66 5.55 5.06
N PHE A 310 -21.54 6.27 5.02
CA PHE A 310 -20.46 5.99 4.09
C PHE A 310 -19.78 4.62 4.39
N ALA A 311 -19.55 4.28 5.64
CA ALA A 311 -19.01 2.98 6.03
C ALA A 311 -19.96 1.82 5.65
N ALA A 312 -21.27 1.97 5.85
CA ALA A 312 -22.27 1.02 5.42
C ALA A 312 -22.28 0.84 3.89
N PHE A 313 -22.24 1.95 3.13
CA PHE A 313 -22.13 1.92 1.67
C PHE A 313 -20.87 1.21 1.19
N SER A 314 -19.70 1.56 1.74
CA SER A 314 -18.42 0.94 1.39
C SER A 314 -18.43 -0.57 1.63
N SER A 315 -18.98 -1.02 2.76
CA SER A 315 -19.10 -2.44 3.12
C SER A 315 -19.99 -3.22 2.15
N LEU A 316 -21.15 -2.66 1.79
CA LEU A 316 -22.06 -3.25 0.81
C LEU A 316 -21.41 -3.35 -0.57
N TYR A 317 -20.75 -2.29 -1.01
CA TYR A 317 -20.10 -2.25 -2.32
C TYR A 317 -18.97 -3.28 -2.45
N GLN A 318 -18.11 -3.41 -1.42
CA GLN A 318 -17.08 -4.46 -1.36
C GLN A 318 -17.67 -5.86 -1.44
N SER A 319 -18.81 -6.10 -0.78
CA SER A 319 -19.53 -7.38 -0.84
C SER A 319 -20.05 -7.69 -2.25
N PHE A 320 -20.57 -6.68 -2.95
CA PHE A 320 -21.05 -6.81 -4.33
C PHE A 320 -19.94 -7.20 -5.31
N ILE A 321 -18.78 -6.54 -5.26
CA ILE A 321 -17.62 -6.84 -6.12
C ILE A 321 -17.16 -8.27 -5.87
N LYS A 322 -17.05 -8.69 -4.61
CA LYS A 322 -16.64 -10.05 -4.24
C LYS A 322 -17.57 -11.12 -4.80
N THR A 323 -18.87 -10.84 -4.86
CA THR A 323 -19.87 -11.77 -5.39
C THR A 323 -19.83 -11.86 -6.92
N LYS A 324 -19.58 -10.72 -7.61
CA LYS A 324 -19.53 -10.65 -9.08
C LYS A 324 -18.33 -11.40 -9.66
N ARG A 325 -17.18 -11.41 -8.96
CA ARG A 325 -15.96 -12.14 -9.40
C ARG A 325 -15.96 -13.64 -9.05
N ARG A 326 -16.94 -14.12 -8.27
CA ARG A 326 -17.09 -15.55 -7.96
C ARG A 326 -18.01 -16.30 -8.94
N LYS A 327 -18.71 -15.57 -9.79
CA LYS A 327 -19.51 -16.11 -10.90
C LYS A 327 -18.73 -16.01 -12.20
#